data_4b11837cf176f06f71caa4f8bfc89cbe
#
_entry.id   4b11837cf176f06f71caa4f8bfc89cbe
#
_cell.length_a   1.000
_cell.length_b   1.000
_cell.length_c   1.000
_cell.angle_alpha   90.00
_cell.angle_beta   90.00
_cell.angle_gamma   90.00
#
_symmetry.space_group_name_H-M   'P 1'
#
loop_
_entity.id
_entity.type
_entity.pdbx_description
1 polymer ?
#
loop_
_entity_poly.entity_id
_entity_poly.type
_entity_poly.pdbx_seq_one_letter_code
_entity_poly.pdbx_strand_id
1 'polypeptide(L)'
;MIKMNKAIIKEIVEWILCFVIAVVLALIVRYYIGTPTEVRMSSMFPTLHEGERLWLSRLGRTTKKLPNRGDIVTFEAPSKTWVSKEEIDLTNPIATYENEPQGFWNKFVYYVLETSKTSYIKRVIGVPGDYVEIKDGAVYINGEKLQEDYLQSGVVTDMHQDATHEGNFTGFTVPENCVFCLGDNRTGSRDCRSFGCIPLEKIEGKVLFRFWPLNKFGKV
;
A
#
# COMPACT_ATOMS: atom_id res chain seq x y z
N MET A 1 -39.40 24.33 31.22
CA MET A 1 -38.31 23.37 31.39
C MET A 1 -38.89 21.97 31.46
N ILE A 2 -38.82 21.18 30.39
CA ILE A 2 -39.45 19.84 30.32
C ILE A 2 -38.57 18.91 31.20
N LYS A 3 -39.16 18.44 32.33
CA LYS A 3 -38.51 17.37 33.14
C LYS A 3 -38.55 16.08 32.32
N MET A 4 -37.43 15.71 31.69
CA MET A 4 -37.29 14.40 31.04
C MET A 4 -37.51 13.29 32.06
N ASN A 5 -38.33 12.30 31.70
CA ASN A 5 -38.57 11.13 32.54
C ASN A 5 -37.29 10.30 32.67
N LYS A 6 -36.96 9.84 33.89
CA LYS A 6 -35.78 9.03 34.17
C LYS A 6 -35.69 7.77 33.28
N ALA A 7 -36.82 7.18 32.92
CA ALA A 7 -36.90 6.04 32.02
C ALA A 7 -36.43 6.40 30.60
N ILE A 8 -36.83 7.55 30.06
CA ILE A 8 -36.41 8.03 28.75
C ILE A 8 -34.90 8.33 28.75
N ILE A 9 -34.39 8.95 29.82
CA ILE A 9 -32.93 9.22 29.93
C ILE A 9 -32.14 7.92 29.94
N LYS A 10 -32.59 6.90 30.66
CA LYS A 10 -31.93 5.58 30.69
C LYS A 10 -31.91 4.93 29.31
N GLU A 11 -33.01 4.93 28.60
CA GLU A 11 -33.11 4.40 27.24
C GLU A 11 -32.16 5.11 26.27
N ILE A 12 -32.13 6.44 26.30
CA ILE A 12 -31.20 7.24 25.47
C ILE A 12 -29.75 6.88 25.79
N VAL A 13 -29.38 6.73 27.04
CA VAL A 13 -28.01 6.35 27.46
C VAL A 13 -27.65 4.95 26.97
N GLU A 14 -28.57 3.99 27.03
CA GLU A 14 -28.38 2.64 26.50
C GLU A 14 -28.14 2.64 24.99
N TRP A 15 -28.94 3.41 24.23
CA TRP A 15 -28.72 3.57 22.78
C TRP A 15 -27.37 4.21 22.45
N ILE A 16 -26.99 5.27 23.18
CA ILE A 16 -25.69 5.92 23.00
C ILE A 16 -24.55 4.91 23.29
N LEU A 17 -24.66 4.15 24.36
CA LEU A 17 -23.67 3.14 24.73
C LEU A 17 -23.54 2.06 23.64
N CYS A 18 -24.64 1.52 23.15
CA CYS A 18 -24.65 0.56 22.03
C CYS A 18 -23.99 1.15 20.78
N PHE A 19 -24.29 2.39 20.44
CA PHE A 19 -23.68 3.07 19.30
C PHE A 19 -22.16 3.23 19.48
N VAL A 20 -21.71 3.68 20.66
CA VAL A 20 -20.27 3.82 20.96
C VAL A 20 -19.56 2.47 20.86
N ILE A 21 -20.12 1.40 21.42
CA ILE A 21 -19.55 0.06 21.32
C ILE A 21 -19.45 -0.36 19.85
N ALA A 22 -20.49 -0.16 19.05
CA ALA A 22 -20.48 -0.52 17.64
C ALA A 22 -19.38 0.24 16.85
N VAL A 23 -19.23 1.54 17.11
CA VAL A 23 -18.15 2.35 16.48
C VAL A 23 -16.77 1.85 16.90
N VAL A 24 -16.54 1.58 18.18
CA VAL A 24 -15.26 1.05 18.68
C VAL A 24 -14.95 -0.29 18.04
N LEU A 25 -15.91 -1.22 17.97
CA LEU A 25 -15.71 -2.52 17.30
C LEU A 25 -15.41 -2.36 15.81
N ALA A 26 -16.12 -1.45 15.12
CA ALA A 26 -15.86 -1.17 13.72
C ALA A 26 -14.43 -0.63 13.49
N LEU A 27 -13.93 0.25 14.36
CA LEU A 27 -12.57 0.75 14.31
C LEU A 27 -11.53 -0.34 14.58
N ILE A 28 -11.80 -1.25 15.52
CA ILE A 28 -10.94 -2.40 15.83
C ILE A 28 -10.84 -3.32 14.59
N VAL A 29 -11.98 -3.68 14.00
CA VAL A 29 -12.04 -4.51 12.79
C VAL A 29 -11.26 -3.83 11.65
N ARG A 30 -11.54 -2.55 11.40
CA ARG A 30 -10.85 -1.77 10.38
C ARG A 30 -9.33 -1.71 10.60
N TYR A 31 -8.90 -1.52 11.83
CA TYR A 31 -7.48 -1.35 12.16
C TYR A 31 -6.68 -2.66 12.11
N TYR A 32 -7.24 -3.77 12.62
CA TYR A 32 -6.52 -5.04 12.80
C TYR A 32 -6.84 -6.11 11.75
N ILE A 33 -8.07 -6.17 11.26
CA ILE A 33 -8.55 -7.30 10.43
C ILE A 33 -8.53 -6.92 8.95
N GLY A 34 -9.22 -5.85 8.59
CA GLY A 34 -9.29 -5.44 7.18
C GLY A 34 -10.24 -4.29 6.93
N THR A 35 -10.14 -3.72 5.74
CA THR A 35 -10.90 -2.54 5.32
C THR A 35 -11.21 -2.59 3.83
N PRO A 36 -12.38 -2.12 3.42
CA PRO A 36 -12.64 -1.86 2.01
C PRO A 36 -11.82 -0.65 1.54
N THR A 37 -11.32 -0.72 0.30
CA THR A 37 -10.66 0.41 -0.37
C THR A 37 -11.12 0.53 -1.80
N GLU A 38 -10.92 1.69 -2.40
CA GLU A 38 -11.25 2.00 -3.79
C GLU A 38 -9.98 2.33 -4.57
N VAL A 39 -9.87 1.76 -5.77
CA VAL A 39 -8.78 2.07 -6.70
C VAL A 39 -9.02 3.42 -7.35
N ARG A 40 -8.12 4.38 -7.13
CA ARG A 40 -8.26 5.76 -7.61
C ARG A 40 -7.34 6.13 -8.76
N MET A 41 -6.41 5.27 -9.11
CA MET A 41 -5.37 5.55 -10.10
C MET A 41 -5.12 4.33 -10.99
N SER A 42 -4.62 4.58 -12.19
CA SER A 42 -4.36 3.57 -13.21
C SER A 42 -3.02 2.83 -13.07
N SER A 43 -2.25 3.06 -12.00
CA SER A 43 -0.90 2.49 -11.84
C SER A 43 -0.84 0.96 -11.78
N MET A 44 -1.98 0.30 -11.54
CA MET A 44 -2.12 -1.16 -11.51
C MET A 44 -2.87 -1.73 -12.72
N PHE A 45 -3.10 -0.92 -13.76
CA PHE A 45 -3.68 -1.39 -15.01
C PHE A 45 -2.72 -2.39 -15.71
N PRO A 46 -3.18 -3.51 -16.28
CA PRO A 46 -4.58 -3.89 -16.50
C PRO A 46 -5.22 -4.68 -15.35
N THR A 47 -4.46 -5.03 -14.31
CA THR A 47 -4.94 -5.89 -13.22
C THR A 47 -6.07 -5.24 -12.43
N LEU A 48 -5.91 -3.95 -12.12
CA LEU A 48 -6.90 -3.14 -11.41
C LEU A 48 -7.27 -1.90 -12.22
N HIS A 49 -8.57 -1.55 -12.20
CA HIS A 49 -9.11 -0.38 -12.86
C HIS A 49 -9.65 0.62 -11.83
N GLU A 50 -9.68 1.89 -12.21
CA GLU A 50 -10.27 2.95 -11.37
C GLU A 50 -11.74 2.66 -11.05
N GLY A 51 -12.14 2.97 -9.81
CA GLY A 51 -13.49 2.72 -9.29
C GLY A 51 -13.73 1.28 -8.82
N GLU A 52 -12.79 0.35 -9.04
CA GLU A 52 -12.90 -1.00 -8.46
C GLU A 52 -12.72 -0.93 -6.95
N ARG A 53 -13.50 -1.76 -6.21
CA ARG A 53 -13.41 -1.84 -4.75
C ARG A 53 -12.85 -3.17 -4.32
N LEU A 54 -11.87 -3.07 -3.43
CA LEU A 54 -11.05 -4.19 -2.98
C LEU A 54 -11.18 -4.35 -1.47
N TRP A 55 -11.07 -5.59 -1.01
CA TRP A 55 -10.91 -5.88 0.41
C TRP A 55 -9.43 -6.06 0.73
N LEU A 56 -8.95 -5.23 1.66
CA LEU A 56 -7.58 -5.31 2.18
C LEU A 56 -7.57 -6.09 3.50
N SER A 57 -6.70 -7.08 3.61
CA SER A 57 -6.36 -7.72 4.87
C SER A 57 -5.24 -6.95 5.57
N ARG A 58 -5.44 -6.65 6.83
CA ARG A 58 -4.45 -6.00 7.70
C ARG A 58 -3.76 -6.99 8.66
N LEU A 59 -4.10 -8.27 8.57
CA LEU A 59 -3.53 -9.31 9.42
C LEU A 59 -2.02 -9.41 9.28
N GLY A 60 -1.47 -9.26 8.06
CA GLY A 60 -0.03 -9.25 7.82
C GLY A 60 0.69 -8.14 8.59
N ARG A 61 0.10 -6.93 8.63
CA ARG A 61 0.62 -5.80 9.42
C ARG A 61 0.60 -6.11 10.91
N THR A 62 -0.50 -6.69 11.40
CA THR A 62 -0.67 -7.03 12.81
C THR A 62 0.29 -8.13 13.26
N THR A 63 0.52 -9.14 12.42
CA THR A 63 1.40 -10.28 12.70
C THR A 63 2.84 -10.05 12.27
N LYS A 64 3.16 -8.87 11.69
CA LYS A 64 4.48 -8.54 11.10
C LYS A 64 4.95 -9.55 10.05
N LYS A 65 4.01 -10.16 9.33
CA LYS A 65 4.30 -11.11 8.28
C LYS A 65 4.58 -10.36 6.97
N LEU A 66 5.75 -10.61 6.39
CA LEU A 66 6.11 -10.11 5.07
C LEU A 66 5.14 -10.64 4.00
N PRO A 67 4.73 -9.82 3.05
CA PRO A 67 3.98 -10.29 1.89
C PRO A 67 4.90 -11.15 0.99
N ASN A 68 4.29 -12.03 0.22
CA ASN A 68 5.01 -12.84 -0.75
C ASN A 68 5.18 -12.06 -2.07
N ARG A 69 6.16 -12.48 -2.88
CA ARG A 69 6.27 -12.01 -4.26
C ARG A 69 4.98 -12.30 -5.02
N GLY A 70 4.53 -11.33 -5.82
CA GLY A 70 3.26 -11.37 -6.54
C GLY A 70 2.06 -10.81 -5.76
N ASP A 71 2.14 -10.67 -4.43
CA ASP A 71 1.07 -10.07 -3.65
C ASP A 71 0.86 -8.60 -4.02
N ILE A 72 -0.40 -8.17 -4.10
CA ILE A 72 -0.74 -6.75 -4.25
C ILE A 72 -0.95 -6.17 -2.86
N VAL A 73 -0.19 -5.12 -2.56
CA VAL A 73 -0.18 -4.47 -1.23
C VAL A 73 -0.51 -2.99 -1.33
N THR A 74 -1.08 -2.44 -0.26
CA THR A 74 -1.15 -1.00 -0.04
C THR A 74 -0.11 -0.61 1.00
N PHE A 75 0.49 0.54 0.80
CA PHE A 75 1.47 1.11 1.71
C PHE A 75 1.38 2.64 1.74
N GLU A 76 1.84 3.21 2.82
CA GLU A 76 1.96 4.65 3.00
C GLU A 76 2.88 5.24 1.92
N ALA A 77 2.44 6.31 1.26
CA ALA A 77 3.26 6.97 0.25
C ALA A 77 4.53 7.56 0.89
N PRO A 78 5.72 7.34 0.31
CA PRO A 78 6.95 7.97 0.78
C PRO A 78 6.88 9.50 0.74
N SER A 79 7.62 10.16 1.63
CA SER A 79 7.73 11.64 1.65
C SER A 79 8.39 12.16 0.39
N LYS A 80 9.41 11.44 -0.12
CA LYS A 80 10.03 11.69 -1.42
C LYS A 80 9.58 10.61 -2.40
N THR A 81 8.84 11.01 -3.42
CA THR A 81 8.36 10.10 -4.47
C THR A 81 9.24 10.06 -5.72
N TRP A 82 10.23 10.94 -5.77
CA TRP A 82 11.33 10.96 -6.73
C TRP A 82 12.63 11.24 -5.98
N VAL A 83 13.63 10.41 -6.25
CA VAL A 83 14.98 10.56 -5.68
C VAL A 83 15.90 10.90 -6.86
N SER A 84 16.72 11.94 -6.72
CA SER A 84 17.69 12.30 -7.76
C SER A 84 18.80 11.25 -7.84
N LYS A 85 19.50 11.19 -8.97
CA LYS A 85 20.57 10.21 -9.19
C LYS A 85 21.68 10.31 -8.14
N GLU A 86 21.97 11.51 -7.68
CA GLU A 86 22.98 11.81 -6.67
C GLU A 86 22.57 11.38 -5.26
N GLU A 87 21.27 11.29 -5.01
CA GLU A 87 20.70 10.89 -3.71
C GLU A 87 20.47 9.38 -3.59
N ILE A 88 20.60 8.63 -4.69
CA ILE A 88 20.39 7.18 -4.66
C ILE A 88 21.51 6.49 -3.90
N ASP A 89 21.13 5.83 -2.80
CA ASP A 89 22.02 4.92 -2.07
C ASP A 89 21.60 3.47 -2.30
N LEU A 90 22.31 2.78 -3.18
CA LEU A 90 22.07 1.36 -3.47
C LEU A 90 22.53 0.43 -2.34
N THR A 91 23.29 0.93 -1.37
CA THR A 91 23.68 0.17 -0.17
C THR A 91 22.56 0.20 0.89
N ASN A 92 21.70 1.23 0.82
CA ASN A 92 20.54 1.38 1.69
C ASN A 92 19.33 1.91 0.89
N PRO A 93 18.78 1.09 -0.04
CA PRO A 93 17.77 1.54 -1.00
C PRO A 93 16.37 1.63 -0.39
N ILE A 94 16.22 2.28 0.75
CA ILE A 94 14.96 2.39 1.50
C ILE A 94 14.28 3.72 1.22
N ALA A 95 12.98 3.68 0.97
CA ALA A 95 12.16 4.87 0.76
C ALA A 95 12.14 5.78 2.00
N THR A 96 12.16 7.09 1.77
CA THR A 96 12.23 8.11 2.84
C THR A 96 10.85 8.45 3.39
N TYR A 97 10.73 8.46 4.72
CA TYR A 97 9.52 8.83 5.47
C TYR A 97 9.87 9.87 6.54
N GLU A 98 9.71 11.16 6.22
CA GLU A 98 10.15 12.27 7.08
C GLU A 98 9.02 12.84 7.97
N ASN A 99 7.74 12.60 7.61
CA ASN A 99 6.60 13.30 8.21
C ASN A 99 5.74 12.37 9.06
N GLU A 100 6.29 11.85 10.17
CA GLU A 100 5.47 11.13 11.12
C GLU A 100 4.61 12.06 11.96
N PRO A 101 3.30 11.76 12.11
CA PRO A 101 2.42 12.61 12.90
C PRO A 101 2.85 12.62 14.37
N GLN A 102 2.91 13.80 14.97
CA GLN A 102 3.26 13.98 16.38
C GLN A 102 2.01 14.15 17.24
N GLY A 103 2.04 13.61 18.47
CA GLY A 103 0.95 13.66 19.42
C GLY A 103 -0.15 12.64 19.21
N PHE A 104 -0.91 12.34 20.27
CA PHE A 104 -1.91 11.26 20.29
C PHE A 104 -3.02 11.45 19.23
N TRP A 105 -3.62 12.63 19.15
CA TRP A 105 -4.72 12.91 18.24
C TRP A 105 -4.33 12.85 16.77
N ASN A 106 -3.17 13.40 16.41
CA ASN A 106 -2.68 13.33 15.04
C ASN A 106 -2.35 11.89 14.66
N LYS A 107 -1.74 11.11 15.54
CA LYS A 107 -1.50 9.68 15.34
C LYS A 107 -2.82 8.90 15.19
N PHE A 108 -3.82 9.19 16.01
CA PHE A 108 -5.14 8.55 15.90
C PHE A 108 -5.82 8.85 14.56
N VAL A 109 -5.86 10.12 14.14
CA VAL A 109 -6.43 10.54 12.86
C VAL A 109 -5.66 9.90 11.69
N TYR A 110 -4.35 9.86 11.76
CA TYR A 110 -3.48 9.37 10.71
C TYR A 110 -3.51 7.84 10.57
N TYR A 111 -3.37 7.10 11.67
CA TYR A 111 -3.24 5.63 11.65
C TYR A 111 -4.55 4.88 11.81
N VAL A 112 -5.56 5.48 12.47
CA VAL A 112 -6.85 4.81 12.74
C VAL A 112 -7.93 5.30 11.81
N LEU A 113 -8.10 6.61 11.66
CA LEU A 113 -9.11 7.17 10.76
C LEU A 113 -8.63 7.23 9.30
N GLU A 114 -7.31 7.37 9.07
CA GLU A 114 -6.66 7.41 7.75
C GLU A 114 -7.21 8.49 6.82
N THR A 115 -7.66 9.61 7.38
CA THR A 115 -8.29 10.71 6.63
C THR A 115 -7.27 11.68 6.00
N SER A 116 -6.04 11.70 6.50
CA SER A 116 -4.94 12.59 6.05
C SER A 116 -3.77 11.83 5.41
N LYS A 117 -3.96 10.57 5.09
CA LYS A 117 -2.92 9.68 4.61
C LYS A 117 -3.06 9.40 3.12
N THR A 118 -1.96 9.54 2.38
CA THR A 118 -1.88 9.07 0.99
C THR A 118 -1.34 7.67 0.98
N SER A 119 -2.04 6.75 0.31
CA SER A 119 -1.65 5.35 0.17
C SER A 119 -1.46 4.98 -1.29
N TYR A 120 -0.43 4.20 -1.58
CA TYR A 120 -0.19 3.61 -2.88
C TYR A 120 -0.58 2.13 -2.88
N ILE A 121 -0.98 1.63 -4.04
CA ILE A 121 -1.24 0.21 -4.30
C ILE A 121 -0.28 -0.28 -5.37
N LYS A 122 0.50 -1.34 -5.07
CA LYS A 122 1.51 -1.90 -5.97
C LYS A 122 1.64 -3.41 -5.76
N ARG A 123 2.32 -4.06 -6.71
CA ARG A 123 2.67 -5.49 -6.63
C ARG A 123 4.06 -5.67 -6.05
N VAL A 124 4.20 -6.62 -5.13
CA VAL A 124 5.50 -7.04 -4.57
C VAL A 124 6.26 -7.81 -5.64
N ILE A 125 7.44 -7.32 -5.98
CA ILE A 125 8.34 -7.88 -6.97
C ILE A 125 9.57 -8.49 -6.30
N GLY A 126 10.23 -7.76 -5.41
CA GLY A 126 11.37 -8.24 -4.62
C GLY A 126 11.00 -8.40 -3.15
N VAL A 127 11.48 -9.47 -2.55
CA VAL A 127 11.38 -9.74 -1.10
C VAL A 127 12.78 -9.69 -0.46
N PRO A 128 12.91 -9.62 0.88
CA PRO A 128 14.21 -9.51 1.53
C PRO A 128 15.24 -10.54 1.02
N GLY A 129 16.44 -10.05 0.73
CA GLY A 129 17.55 -10.86 0.21
C GLY A 129 17.56 -11.06 -1.31
N ASP A 130 16.49 -10.67 -2.03
CA ASP A 130 16.49 -10.71 -3.50
C ASP A 130 17.44 -9.63 -4.07
N TYR A 131 18.26 -10.01 -5.02
CA TYR A 131 18.98 -9.07 -5.87
C TYR A 131 18.08 -8.67 -7.05
N VAL A 132 17.73 -7.40 -7.12
CA VAL A 132 16.79 -6.87 -8.12
C VAL A 132 17.54 -6.07 -9.16
N GLU A 133 17.39 -6.43 -10.43
CA GLU A 133 17.88 -5.66 -11.57
C GLU A 133 16.75 -5.38 -12.55
N ILE A 134 16.79 -4.20 -13.16
CA ILE A 134 15.94 -3.84 -14.30
C ILE A 134 16.88 -3.57 -15.46
N LYS A 135 16.82 -4.42 -16.45
CA LYS A 135 17.65 -4.34 -17.66
C LYS A 135 16.94 -5.01 -18.84
N ASP A 136 17.32 -4.64 -20.05
CA ASP A 136 16.77 -5.21 -21.30
C ASP A 136 15.24 -5.21 -21.34
N GLY A 137 14.62 -4.17 -20.77
CA GLY A 137 13.16 -4.01 -20.75
C GLY A 137 12.42 -4.98 -19.82
N ALA A 138 13.10 -5.62 -18.87
CA ALA A 138 12.54 -6.61 -17.97
C ALA A 138 13.10 -6.53 -16.55
N VAL A 139 12.39 -7.13 -15.59
CA VAL A 139 12.86 -7.33 -14.22
C VAL A 139 13.60 -8.66 -14.11
N TYR A 140 14.72 -8.64 -13.42
CA TYR A 140 15.50 -9.83 -13.06
C TYR A 140 15.60 -9.93 -11.54
N ILE A 141 15.40 -11.13 -11.04
CA ILE A 141 15.53 -11.45 -9.61
C ILE A 141 16.61 -12.53 -9.48
N ASN A 142 17.67 -12.24 -8.72
CA ASN A 142 18.80 -13.15 -8.51
C ASN A 142 19.43 -13.64 -9.83
N GLY A 143 19.45 -12.76 -10.85
CA GLY A 143 19.98 -13.04 -12.18
C GLY A 143 19.02 -13.74 -13.15
N GLU A 144 17.85 -14.18 -12.70
CA GLU A 144 16.83 -14.81 -13.52
C GLU A 144 15.73 -13.82 -13.93
N LYS A 145 15.34 -13.85 -15.21
CA LYS A 145 14.25 -13.01 -15.70
C LYS A 145 12.93 -13.39 -15.02
N LEU A 146 12.26 -12.43 -14.40
CA LEU A 146 10.98 -12.65 -13.75
C LEU A 146 9.90 -12.87 -14.81
N GLN A 147 9.10 -13.92 -14.63
CA GLN A 147 7.92 -14.16 -15.46
C GLN A 147 6.75 -13.35 -14.91
N GLU A 148 6.16 -12.49 -15.75
CA GLU A 148 5.20 -11.47 -15.34
C GLU A 148 3.93 -11.54 -16.20
N ASP A 149 3.19 -12.66 -16.09
CA ASP A 149 2.00 -12.97 -16.92
C ASP A 149 0.82 -11.99 -16.69
N TYR A 150 0.91 -11.16 -15.64
CA TYR A 150 -0.09 -10.12 -15.33
C TYR A 150 0.12 -8.82 -16.13
N LEU A 151 1.23 -8.68 -16.83
CA LEU A 151 1.48 -7.53 -17.70
C LEU A 151 0.80 -7.71 -19.06
N GLN A 152 0.48 -6.60 -19.69
CA GLN A 152 0.05 -6.64 -21.09
C GLN A 152 1.18 -7.10 -22.00
N SER A 153 0.82 -7.80 -23.06
CA SER A 153 1.80 -8.24 -24.05
C SER A 153 2.55 -7.05 -24.65
N GLY A 154 3.88 -7.15 -24.73
CA GLY A 154 4.74 -6.10 -25.27
C GLY A 154 5.07 -4.96 -24.32
N VAL A 155 4.62 -5.02 -23.06
CA VAL A 155 5.03 -4.04 -22.05
C VAL A 155 6.49 -4.21 -21.71
N VAL A 156 7.22 -3.10 -21.76
CA VAL A 156 8.62 -3.00 -21.39
C VAL A 156 8.73 -2.38 -20.01
N THR A 157 9.55 -2.99 -19.14
CA THR A 157 9.87 -2.41 -17.85
C THR A 157 11.20 -1.69 -17.93
N ASP A 158 11.13 -0.38 -18.16
CA ASP A 158 12.29 0.49 -18.18
C ASP A 158 12.42 1.27 -16.89
N MET A 159 13.58 1.92 -16.75
CA MET A 159 13.79 2.94 -15.77
C MET A 159 12.93 4.14 -16.06
N HIS A 160 12.50 4.84 -15.01
CA HIS A 160 11.81 6.09 -15.18
C HIS A 160 12.78 7.13 -15.76
N GLN A 161 12.47 7.60 -16.95
CA GLN A 161 13.18 8.71 -17.57
C GLN A 161 12.27 9.93 -17.55
N ASP A 162 12.59 10.86 -16.68
CA ASP A 162 12.06 12.22 -16.69
C ASP A 162 13.26 13.14 -16.90
N ALA A 163 13.12 14.17 -17.71
CA ALA A 163 14.19 15.13 -17.98
C ALA A 163 14.77 15.81 -16.72
N THR A 164 14.08 15.69 -15.59
CA THR A 164 14.46 16.28 -14.29
C THR A 164 14.79 15.24 -13.22
N HIS A 165 14.49 13.94 -13.45
CA HIS A 165 14.58 12.88 -12.43
C HIS A 165 15.17 11.59 -13.02
N GLU A 166 16.48 11.49 -13.08
CA GLU A 166 17.19 10.32 -13.61
C GLU A 166 17.46 9.23 -12.56
N GLY A 167 16.95 9.41 -11.34
CA GLY A 167 17.21 8.51 -10.23
C GLY A 167 16.38 7.23 -10.34
N ASN A 168 17.04 6.09 -10.43
CA ASN A 168 16.39 4.78 -10.53
C ASN A 168 17.08 3.73 -9.65
N PHE A 169 16.28 3.04 -8.85
CA PHE A 169 16.74 1.95 -8.01
C PHE A 169 16.79 0.64 -8.80
N THR A 170 17.98 0.19 -9.13
CA THR A 170 18.28 -1.10 -9.79
C THR A 170 19.67 -1.58 -9.42
N GLY A 171 19.92 -2.90 -9.48
CA GLY A 171 21.22 -3.47 -9.16
C GLY A 171 21.54 -3.44 -7.66
N PHE A 172 20.56 -3.80 -6.82
CA PHE A 172 20.72 -3.80 -5.36
C PHE A 172 20.04 -5.03 -4.73
N THR A 173 20.41 -5.34 -3.50
CA THR A 173 19.74 -6.37 -2.70
C THR A 173 18.64 -5.72 -1.84
N VAL A 174 17.42 -6.31 -1.88
CA VAL A 174 16.30 -5.86 -1.05
C VAL A 174 16.65 -6.00 0.43
N PRO A 175 16.62 -4.92 1.22
CA PRO A 175 16.98 -4.96 2.63
C PRO A 175 16.05 -5.85 3.46
N GLU A 176 16.54 -6.29 4.62
CA GLU A 176 15.72 -6.97 5.63
C GLU A 176 14.50 -6.14 6.00
N ASN A 177 13.36 -6.80 6.18
CA ASN A 177 12.08 -6.16 6.51
C ASN A 177 11.57 -5.12 5.49
N CYS A 178 12.05 -5.16 4.26
CA CYS A 178 11.59 -4.32 3.16
C CYS A 178 11.05 -5.16 2.00
N VAL A 179 10.28 -4.53 1.12
CA VAL A 179 9.86 -5.11 -0.16
C VAL A 179 10.08 -4.12 -1.29
N PHE A 180 10.38 -4.62 -2.48
CA PHE A 180 10.43 -3.84 -3.71
C PHE A 180 9.14 -4.03 -4.49
N CYS A 181 8.41 -2.94 -4.74
CA CYS A 181 7.07 -2.97 -5.32
C CYS A 181 7.01 -2.19 -6.63
N LEU A 182 6.36 -2.76 -7.65
CA LEU A 182 6.11 -2.10 -8.93
C LEU A 182 4.62 -2.02 -9.23
N GLY A 183 4.24 -1.01 -10.02
CA GLY A 183 2.91 -0.98 -10.63
C GLY A 183 2.85 -1.90 -11.83
N ASP A 184 1.69 -2.51 -12.09
CA ASP A 184 1.48 -3.33 -13.28
C ASP A 184 1.42 -2.46 -14.55
N ASN A 185 1.02 -1.20 -14.42
CA ASN A 185 1.18 -0.18 -15.47
C ASN A 185 2.61 0.39 -15.45
N ARG A 186 3.57 -0.33 -16.01
CA ARG A 186 5.00 -0.03 -15.94
C ARG A 186 5.37 1.37 -16.40
N THR A 187 4.72 1.87 -17.43
CA THR A 187 4.97 3.20 -18.00
C THR A 187 4.23 4.32 -17.26
N GLY A 188 3.10 3.99 -16.61
CA GLY A 188 2.24 4.95 -15.90
C GLY A 188 2.27 4.80 -14.37
N SER A 189 3.29 4.17 -13.80
CA SER A 189 3.38 3.93 -12.36
C SER A 189 4.57 4.64 -11.73
N ARG A 190 4.33 5.47 -10.72
CA ARG A 190 5.36 5.91 -9.79
C ARG A 190 5.47 4.85 -8.69
N ASP A 191 6.64 4.19 -8.59
CA ASP A 191 6.85 3.02 -7.74
C ASP A 191 8.30 2.93 -7.22
N CYS A 192 8.69 1.81 -6.66
CA CYS A 192 9.99 1.65 -6.03
C CYS A 192 11.19 1.90 -6.95
N ARG A 193 11.01 1.93 -8.27
CA ARG A 193 12.06 2.40 -9.19
C ARG A 193 12.48 3.84 -8.90
N SER A 194 11.53 4.66 -8.45
CA SER A 194 11.76 6.09 -8.22
C SER A 194 12.13 6.45 -6.78
N PHE A 195 11.68 5.66 -5.78
CA PHE A 195 11.80 6.03 -4.37
C PHE A 195 12.40 4.94 -3.47
N GLY A 196 12.73 3.75 -4.00
CA GLY A 196 13.33 2.67 -3.24
C GLY A 196 12.35 1.72 -2.57
N CYS A 197 12.88 0.81 -1.73
CA CYS A 197 12.13 -0.26 -1.07
C CYS A 197 11.23 0.26 0.05
N ILE A 198 10.10 -0.41 0.25
CA ILE A 198 9.10 -0.08 1.27
C ILE A 198 9.35 -0.91 2.52
N PRO A 199 9.58 -0.28 3.69
CA PRO A 199 9.65 -0.98 4.97
C PRO A 199 8.33 -1.67 5.32
N LEU A 200 8.40 -2.85 5.94
CA LEU A 200 7.22 -3.63 6.35
C LEU A 200 6.25 -2.83 7.23
N GLU A 201 6.77 -1.97 8.08
CA GLU A 201 5.97 -1.11 8.97
C GLU A 201 5.12 -0.08 8.22
N LYS A 202 5.48 0.26 6.98
CA LYS A 202 4.73 1.16 6.11
C LYS A 202 3.70 0.43 5.24
N ILE A 203 3.69 -0.90 5.25
CA ILE A 203 2.67 -1.70 4.57
C ILE A 203 1.37 -1.65 5.39
N GLU A 204 0.28 -1.26 4.74
CA GLU A 204 -1.03 -1.10 5.37
C GLU A 204 -1.87 -2.37 5.28
N GLY A 205 -1.77 -3.09 4.19
CA GLY A 205 -2.51 -4.32 3.98
C GLY A 205 -2.22 -4.99 2.65
N LYS A 206 -2.71 -6.22 2.54
CA LYS A 206 -2.67 -7.04 1.32
C LYS A 206 -4.05 -7.13 0.71
N VAL A 207 -4.15 -6.96 -0.59
CA VAL A 207 -5.40 -7.19 -1.34
C VAL A 207 -5.73 -8.68 -1.30
N LEU A 208 -6.95 -9.01 -0.86
CA LEU A 208 -7.44 -10.40 -0.87
C LEU A 208 -8.32 -10.69 -2.06
N PHE A 209 -9.28 -9.80 -2.33
CA PHE A 209 -10.22 -9.95 -3.42
C PHE A 209 -10.82 -8.60 -3.81
N ARG A 210 -11.32 -8.54 -5.04
CA ARG A 210 -12.16 -7.46 -5.56
C ARG A 210 -13.62 -7.83 -5.32
N PHE A 211 -14.40 -6.92 -4.71
CA PHE A 211 -15.82 -7.14 -4.46
C PHE A 211 -16.73 -6.25 -5.31
N TRP A 212 -16.19 -5.26 -5.99
CA TRP A 212 -16.91 -4.42 -6.93
C TRP A 212 -16.05 -4.07 -8.15
N PRO A 213 -16.61 -4.08 -9.37
CA PRO A 213 -18.00 -4.42 -9.71
C PRO A 213 -18.30 -5.93 -9.55
N LEU A 214 -19.56 -6.27 -9.30
CA LEU A 214 -19.98 -7.65 -8.99
C LEU A 214 -19.66 -8.66 -10.08
N ASN A 215 -19.69 -8.24 -11.36
CA ASN A 215 -19.32 -9.08 -12.50
C ASN A 215 -17.82 -9.44 -12.57
N LYS A 216 -16.99 -8.78 -11.75
CA LYS A 216 -15.55 -9.04 -11.61
C LYS A 216 -15.18 -9.50 -10.19
N PHE A 217 -16.16 -9.99 -9.41
CA PHE A 217 -15.92 -10.48 -8.06
C PHE A 217 -14.92 -11.63 -8.05
N GLY A 218 -13.90 -11.56 -7.20
CA GLY A 218 -12.93 -12.64 -7.05
C GLY A 218 -11.55 -12.19 -6.61
N LYS A 219 -10.60 -13.13 -6.61
CA LYS A 219 -9.18 -12.84 -6.36
C LYS A 219 -8.61 -11.97 -7.48
N VAL A 220 -7.59 -11.21 -7.13
CA VAL A 220 -6.86 -10.34 -8.04
C VAL A 220 -5.46 -10.87 -8.25
#